data_6dc82ea0bcc7b8d183f0cf25958150e1
#
_entry.id   6dc82ea0bcc7b8d183f0cf25958150e1
#
_cell.length_a   1.000
_cell.length_b   1.000
_cell.length_c   1.000
_cell.angle_alpha   90.00
_cell.angle_beta   90.00
_cell.angle_gamma   90.00
#
_symmetry.space_group_name_H-M   'P 1'
#
loop_
_entity.id
_entity.type
_entity.pdbx_description
1 polymer ?
#
loop_
_entity_poly.entity_id
_entity_poly.type
_entity_poly.pdbx_seq_one_letter_code
_entity_poly.pdbx_strand_id
1 'polypeptide(L)'
;MPRMSFSQNLYDLLDMKVMNKVIDSCAFLDFCAVDSPNQVSDGDAIGRFRNILIENGLQEKCDKDTHSVKKGNQRIDIMPDCIIIGGGAAGLMAAVTAADCGKSVIIFEKNQRVGKKLLITGKGRCNVTNNCTREEFFENIPTNSRFLYSAYSGYDCEDVMSFFECLDVPLKTERGNRVFPVSDRAEDIVIAFERAIKYRSELITVKNAKVTKILTEDNAVTGVVADGIAYHAPSVLIACGGRSYPKTGSDGDGFRFAKELGHKVTPLRPSLVPLVSEEDWCRDAMGLSLKNVTLTLKDNESGKVLYSELGEMLFTHFGISGPLVLSASGHIPKMQRDRYSVHIDLKPALDEKTLDTRLQRDFADNSNRDFINSLGKLLPAKLIPVIVKLSGIDGGKKVNQISRKERITLMQLLKDLTVTVKDFRPIDEAIVTGGGVCISEINPKTMESKLIKGLYFAGEVIDADAYTGGFNLQIAFSTGHAAGMAM
;
A
#
# COMPACT_ATOMS: atom_id res chain seq x y z
N MET A 1 -23.27 -16.24 8.26
CA MET A 1 -23.45 -16.15 6.80
C MET A 1 -24.89 -15.84 6.33
N PRO A 2 -25.99 -16.20 6.99
CA PRO A 2 -27.35 -15.78 6.54
C PRO A 2 -27.63 -14.29 6.65
N ARG A 3 -26.98 -13.56 7.56
CA ARG A 3 -27.20 -12.10 7.75
C ARG A 3 -26.69 -11.24 6.57
N MET A 4 -25.66 -11.69 5.84
CA MET A 4 -25.08 -10.94 4.70
C MET A 4 -26.02 -10.90 3.49
N SER A 5 -26.67 -12.01 3.14
CA SER A 5 -27.57 -12.04 1.98
C SER A 5 -28.86 -11.24 2.20
N PHE A 6 -29.30 -11.13 3.45
CA PHE A 6 -30.46 -10.34 3.82
C PHE A 6 -30.21 -8.83 3.74
N SER A 7 -29.09 -8.37 4.31
CA SER A 7 -28.66 -6.97 4.18
C SER A 7 -28.45 -6.57 2.72
N GLN A 8 -27.87 -7.44 1.90
CA GLN A 8 -27.62 -7.19 0.47
C GLN A 8 -28.92 -7.01 -0.32
N ASN A 9 -29.93 -7.87 -0.07
CA ASN A 9 -31.24 -7.74 -0.69
C ASN A 9 -32.02 -6.51 -0.19
N LEU A 10 -31.73 -6.05 1.04
CA LEU A 10 -32.32 -4.83 1.58
C LEU A 10 -31.71 -3.57 0.97
N TYR A 11 -30.38 -3.56 0.69
CA TYR A 11 -29.70 -2.49 -0.01
C TYR A 11 -30.18 -2.31 -1.46
N ASP A 12 -30.55 -3.40 -2.12
CA ASP A 12 -31.10 -3.37 -3.48
C ASP A 12 -32.53 -2.82 -3.56
N LEU A 13 -33.23 -2.65 -2.41
CA LEU A 13 -34.66 -2.31 -2.34
C LEU A 13 -34.94 -0.93 -1.74
N LEU A 14 -34.00 -0.27 -1.05
CA LEU A 14 -34.28 0.93 -0.28
C LEU A 14 -33.17 1.99 -0.41
N ASP A 15 -33.57 3.26 -0.63
CA ASP A 15 -32.71 4.43 -0.50
C ASP A 15 -32.09 4.49 0.92
N MET A 16 -30.80 4.79 1.05
CA MET A 16 -30.03 4.86 2.30
C MET A 16 -30.68 5.77 3.37
N LYS A 17 -31.35 6.85 2.97
CA LYS A 17 -32.07 7.72 3.91
C LYS A 17 -33.28 7.04 4.54
N VAL A 18 -33.96 6.17 3.78
CA VAL A 18 -35.06 5.36 4.26
C VAL A 18 -34.57 4.22 5.13
N MET A 19 -33.44 3.60 4.75
CA MET A 19 -32.83 2.53 5.55
C MET A 19 -32.38 3.01 6.93
N ASN A 20 -31.71 4.15 7.03
CA ASN A 20 -31.32 4.70 8.33
C ASN A 20 -32.53 5.01 9.23
N LYS A 21 -33.62 5.49 8.66
CA LYS A 21 -34.89 5.70 9.41
C LYS A 21 -35.59 4.39 9.79
N VAL A 22 -35.43 3.33 9.00
CA VAL A 22 -35.97 2.01 9.28
C VAL A 22 -35.14 1.27 10.31
N ILE A 23 -33.81 1.39 10.23
CA ILE A 23 -32.86 0.83 11.22
C ILE A 23 -33.08 1.48 12.60
N ASP A 24 -33.36 2.78 12.65
CA ASP A 24 -33.65 3.52 13.88
C ASP A 24 -35.10 3.26 14.39
N SER A 25 -35.92 2.51 13.67
CA SER A 25 -37.29 2.19 14.12
C SER A 25 -37.33 0.97 15.05
N CYS A 26 -38.05 1.07 16.16
CA CYS A 26 -38.28 -0.04 17.09
C CYS A 26 -38.78 -1.32 16.39
N ALA A 27 -39.58 -1.18 15.32
CA ALA A 27 -40.11 -2.29 14.54
C ALA A 27 -39.02 -3.08 13.78
N PHE A 28 -37.93 -2.43 13.32
CA PHE A 28 -36.82 -3.13 12.69
C PHE A 28 -35.93 -3.85 13.73
N LEU A 29 -35.73 -3.22 14.88
CA LEU A 29 -34.98 -3.84 16.00
C LEU A 29 -35.75 -5.05 16.56
N ASP A 30 -37.05 -4.95 16.70
CA ASP A 30 -37.92 -6.06 17.10
C ASP A 30 -37.94 -7.19 16.07
N PHE A 31 -38.00 -6.86 14.79
CA PHE A 31 -37.93 -7.82 13.68
C PHE A 31 -36.58 -8.57 13.65
N CYS A 32 -35.46 -7.86 13.87
CA CYS A 32 -34.14 -8.48 13.95
C CYS A 32 -33.88 -9.30 15.22
N ALA A 33 -34.62 -9.01 16.31
CA ALA A 33 -34.49 -9.71 17.60
C ALA A 33 -35.33 -11.00 17.68
N VAL A 34 -36.41 -11.09 16.85
CA VAL A 34 -37.38 -12.22 16.90
C VAL A 34 -36.95 -13.38 16.01
N ASP A 35 -36.14 -13.17 14.98
CA ASP A 35 -35.74 -14.24 14.07
C ASP A 35 -34.42 -14.92 14.53
N SER A 36 -34.55 -16.22 14.81
CA SER A 36 -33.39 -17.07 14.99
C SER A 36 -32.60 -17.18 13.67
N PRO A 37 -31.29 -17.39 13.70
CA PRO A 37 -30.42 -17.43 12.50
C PRO A 37 -30.84 -18.44 11.43
N ASN A 38 -31.68 -19.42 11.77
CA ASN A 38 -32.15 -20.48 10.88
C ASN A 38 -33.42 -20.14 10.08
N GLN A 39 -34.13 -19.06 10.37
CA GLN A 39 -35.36 -18.65 9.67
C GLN A 39 -35.17 -17.56 8.60
N VAL A 40 -34.00 -16.95 8.50
CA VAL A 40 -33.73 -15.83 7.58
C VAL A 40 -33.38 -16.30 6.15
N SER A 41 -33.30 -17.59 5.91
CA SER A 41 -33.03 -18.15 4.58
C SER A 41 -34.25 -18.30 3.67
N ASP A 42 -35.42 -17.88 4.11
CA ASP A 42 -36.67 -18.06 3.40
C ASP A 42 -37.13 -16.76 2.73
N GLY A 43 -37.44 -16.81 1.41
CA GLY A 43 -37.95 -15.68 0.63
C GLY A 43 -39.21 -15.01 1.19
N ASP A 44 -39.83 -15.65 2.16
CA ASP A 44 -41.03 -15.18 2.90
C ASP A 44 -40.69 -14.07 3.93
N ALA A 45 -39.46 -13.94 4.38
CA ALA A 45 -39.04 -12.88 5.31
C ALA A 45 -39.12 -11.47 4.66
N ILE A 46 -38.78 -11.39 3.36
CA ILE A 46 -38.89 -10.15 2.57
C ILE A 46 -40.32 -9.77 2.36
N GLY A 47 -41.21 -10.76 2.13
CA GLY A 47 -42.65 -10.57 2.01
C GLY A 47 -43.27 -10.03 3.31
N ARG A 48 -42.89 -10.58 4.46
CA ARG A 48 -43.35 -10.12 5.79
C ARG A 48 -42.91 -8.70 6.09
N PHE A 49 -41.66 -8.35 5.79
CA PHE A 49 -41.13 -6.99 5.97
C PHE A 49 -41.85 -5.99 5.06
N ARG A 50 -42.14 -6.36 3.82
CA ARG A 50 -42.93 -5.54 2.88
C ARG A 50 -44.31 -5.28 3.40
N ASN A 51 -44.97 -6.27 3.99
CA ASN A 51 -46.29 -6.11 4.59
C ASN A 51 -46.27 -5.18 5.81
N ILE A 52 -45.23 -5.24 6.63
CA ILE A 52 -45.06 -4.32 7.77
C ILE A 52 -44.86 -2.88 7.30
N LEU A 53 -44.13 -2.63 6.20
CA LEU A 53 -44.02 -1.29 5.61
C LEU A 53 -45.35 -0.77 5.07
N ILE A 54 -46.17 -1.65 4.47
CA ILE A 54 -47.51 -1.32 3.99
C ILE A 54 -48.43 -0.97 5.17
N GLU A 55 -48.49 -1.83 6.19
CA GLU A 55 -49.35 -1.68 7.36
C GLU A 55 -49.03 -0.40 8.18
N ASN A 56 -47.78 0.05 8.15
CA ASN A 56 -47.35 1.26 8.84
C ASN A 56 -47.33 2.53 7.94
N GLY A 57 -47.87 2.45 6.73
CA GLY A 57 -47.99 3.59 5.81
C GLY A 57 -46.65 4.16 5.31
N LEU A 58 -45.58 3.40 5.44
CA LEU A 58 -44.20 3.82 5.07
C LEU A 58 -43.94 3.61 3.56
N GLN A 59 -44.63 2.69 2.91
CA GLN A 59 -44.45 2.42 1.47
C GLN A 59 -44.91 3.60 0.60
N GLU A 60 -46.00 4.29 0.92
CA GLU A 60 -46.42 5.49 0.19
C GLU A 60 -45.46 6.66 0.34
N LYS A 61 -44.71 6.75 1.44
CA LYS A 61 -43.64 7.72 1.61
C LYS A 61 -42.40 7.39 0.77
N CYS A 62 -42.04 6.10 0.68
CA CYS A 62 -40.97 5.64 -0.18
C CYS A 62 -41.27 5.91 -1.66
N ASP A 63 -42.52 5.62 -2.11
CA ASP A 63 -42.94 5.84 -3.51
C ASP A 63 -43.06 7.33 -3.88
N LYS A 64 -43.36 8.21 -2.93
CA LYS A 64 -43.47 9.67 -3.16
C LYS A 64 -42.06 10.30 -3.28
N ASP A 65 -41.11 9.85 -2.51
CA ASP A 65 -39.74 10.37 -2.58
C ASP A 65 -38.96 9.85 -3.83
N THR A 66 -39.32 8.66 -4.36
CA THR A 66 -38.76 8.13 -5.61
C THR A 66 -39.43 8.70 -6.87
N HIS A 67 -40.69 9.21 -6.81
CA HIS A 67 -41.42 9.74 -7.97
C HIS A 67 -41.21 11.25 -8.20
N SER A 68 -40.65 12.00 -7.24
CA SER A 68 -40.34 13.42 -7.43
C SER A 68 -39.17 13.72 -8.34
N VAL A 69 -38.41 12.68 -8.76
CA VAL A 69 -37.23 12.83 -9.62
C VAL A 69 -37.51 12.67 -11.13
N LYS A 70 -38.76 12.30 -11.52
CA LYS A 70 -39.11 12.09 -12.93
C LYS A 70 -40.17 13.06 -13.44
N LYS A 71 -39.91 14.37 -13.43
CA LYS A 71 -40.57 15.33 -14.33
C LYS A 71 -39.66 16.49 -14.70
N GLY A 72 -39.14 16.42 -15.90
CA GLY A 72 -38.47 17.53 -16.57
C GLY A 72 -37.09 17.14 -17.14
N ASN A 73 -36.99 17.16 -18.48
CA ASN A 73 -35.74 17.07 -19.26
C ASN A 73 -34.91 18.35 -19.09
N GLN A 74 -34.60 18.75 -17.88
CA GLN A 74 -33.48 19.61 -17.53
C GLN A 74 -32.66 18.81 -16.54
N ARG A 75 -31.49 18.33 -16.96
CA ARG A 75 -30.43 17.98 -16.02
C ARG A 75 -30.17 19.24 -15.20
N ILE A 76 -30.79 19.31 -14.03
CA ILE A 76 -30.25 20.17 -12.97
C ILE A 76 -28.88 19.55 -12.70
N ASP A 77 -27.80 20.22 -13.13
CA ASP A 77 -26.45 19.87 -12.72
C ASP A 77 -26.37 20.12 -11.21
N ILE A 78 -26.79 19.12 -10.44
CA ILE A 78 -26.67 19.16 -8.99
C ILE A 78 -25.17 19.18 -8.71
N MET A 79 -24.72 20.29 -8.13
CA MET A 79 -23.34 20.45 -7.71
C MET A 79 -23.00 19.32 -6.70
N PRO A 80 -21.98 18.49 -6.96
CA PRO A 80 -21.62 17.41 -6.03
C PRO A 80 -21.14 18.00 -4.70
N ASP A 81 -21.35 17.27 -3.60
CA ASP A 81 -20.82 17.65 -2.29
C ASP A 81 -19.29 17.56 -2.30
N CYS A 82 -18.73 16.58 -3.00
CA CYS A 82 -17.30 16.28 -2.99
C CYS A 82 -16.74 16.00 -4.38
N ILE A 83 -15.53 16.50 -4.63
CA ILE A 83 -14.72 16.10 -5.78
C ILE A 83 -13.46 15.41 -5.27
N ILE A 84 -13.13 14.26 -5.84
CA ILE A 84 -11.93 13.49 -5.53
C ILE A 84 -11.04 13.43 -6.77
N ILE A 85 -9.79 13.85 -6.63
CA ILE A 85 -8.79 13.85 -7.71
C ILE A 85 -7.89 12.61 -7.52
N GLY A 86 -8.12 11.59 -8.36
CA GLY A 86 -7.42 10.31 -8.35
C GLY A 86 -8.23 9.14 -7.82
N GLY A 87 -8.46 8.15 -8.68
CA GLY A 87 -9.14 6.89 -8.39
C GLY A 87 -8.16 5.79 -7.93
N GLY A 88 -7.19 6.14 -7.07
CA GLY A 88 -6.30 5.20 -6.39
C GLY A 88 -6.87 4.70 -5.06
N ALA A 89 -6.07 3.97 -4.26
CA ALA A 89 -6.50 3.37 -3.00
C ALA A 89 -7.16 4.39 -2.05
N ALA A 90 -6.52 5.54 -1.81
CA ALA A 90 -7.03 6.58 -0.93
C ALA A 90 -8.31 7.22 -1.48
N GLY A 91 -8.32 7.57 -2.77
CA GLY A 91 -9.48 8.22 -3.39
C GLY A 91 -10.71 7.31 -3.48
N LEU A 92 -10.52 6.03 -3.77
CA LEU A 92 -11.60 5.04 -3.81
C LEU A 92 -12.19 4.82 -2.42
N MET A 93 -11.36 4.69 -1.38
CA MET A 93 -11.82 4.56 0.00
C MET A 93 -12.57 5.83 0.44
N ALA A 94 -12.03 7.02 0.16
CA ALA A 94 -12.70 8.27 0.49
C ALA A 94 -14.06 8.41 -0.20
N ALA A 95 -14.16 8.01 -1.47
CA ALA A 95 -15.41 8.08 -2.21
C ALA A 95 -16.49 7.17 -1.63
N VAL A 96 -16.13 5.94 -1.30
CA VAL A 96 -17.07 4.98 -0.68
C VAL A 96 -17.51 5.50 0.69
N THR A 97 -16.58 5.96 1.50
CA THR A 97 -16.86 6.51 2.84
C THR A 97 -17.76 7.75 2.77
N ALA A 98 -17.45 8.71 1.90
CA ALA A 98 -18.28 9.92 1.75
C ALA A 98 -19.71 9.58 1.27
N ALA A 99 -19.84 8.63 0.35
CA ALA A 99 -21.15 8.17 -0.10
C ALA A 99 -21.94 7.45 1.01
N ASP A 100 -21.28 6.69 1.89
CA ASP A 100 -21.90 6.07 3.07
C ASP A 100 -22.37 7.12 4.08
N CYS A 101 -21.78 8.32 4.07
CA CYS A 101 -22.26 9.50 4.79
C CYS A 101 -23.36 10.27 4.03
N GLY A 102 -23.86 9.76 2.91
CA GLY A 102 -24.91 10.37 2.09
C GLY A 102 -24.47 11.52 1.20
N LYS A 103 -23.16 11.66 0.93
CA LYS A 103 -22.58 12.69 0.08
C LYS A 103 -22.54 12.28 -1.38
N SER A 104 -22.84 13.21 -2.28
CA SER A 104 -22.63 13.04 -3.72
C SER A 104 -21.17 13.31 -4.09
N VAL A 105 -20.55 12.38 -4.82
CA VAL A 105 -19.11 12.35 -5.09
C VAL A 105 -18.83 12.26 -6.58
N ILE A 106 -17.92 13.08 -7.09
CA ILE A 106 -17.31 12.88 -8.41
C ILE A 106 -15.84 12.51 -8.23
N ILE A 107 -15.44 11.34 -8.74
CA ILE A 107 -14.05 10.93 -8.84
C ILE A 107 -13.54 11.28 -10.23
N PHE A 108 -12.48 12.07 -10.32
CA PHE A 108 -11.73 12.29 -11.55
C PHE A 108 -10.52 11.36 -11.60
N GLU A 109 -10.51 10.45 -12.57
CA GLU A 109 -9.37 9.55 -12.84
C GLU A 109 -8.89 9.76 -14.28
N LYS A 110 -7.60 10.11 -14.42
CA LYS A 110 -7.01 10.38 -15.75
C LYS A 110 -6.71 9.11 -16.56
N ASN A 111 -6.57 7.96 -15.91
CA ASN A 111 -6.45 6.67 -16.57
C ASN A 111 -7.84 6.12 -16.93
N GLN A 112 -7.88 5.22 -17.91
CA GLN A 112 -9.12 4.58 -18.36
C GLN A 112 -9.81 3.74 -17.27
N ARG A 113 -9.07 3.33 -16.22
CA ARG A 113 -9.56 2.49 -15.13
C ARG A 113 -9.03 2.98 -13.80
N VAL A 114 -9.86 2.91 -12.76
CA VAL A 114 -9.47 3.17 -11.38
C VAL A 114 -8.53 2.06 -10.84
N GLY A 115 -7.81 2.33 -9.77
CA GLY A 115 -6.99 1.33 -9.10
C GLY A 115 -5.76 0.86 -9.85
N LYS A 116 -5.32 1.55 -10.91
CA LYS A 116 -4.22 1.08 -11.78
C LYS A 116 -2.92 0.76 -11.02
N LYS A 117 -2.56 1.55 -9.99
CA LYS A 117 -1.39 1.25 -9.15
C LYS A 117 -1.63 0.06 -8.23
N LEU A 118 -2.87 -0.17 -7.74
CA LEU A 118 -3.21 -1.34 -6.94
C LEU A 118 -2.90 -2.66 -7.67
N LEU A 119 -3.18 -2.73 -8.99
CA LEU A 119 -2.96 -3.91 -9.82
C LEU A 119 -1.50 -4.40 -9.84
N ILE A 120 -0.53 -3.52 -9.63
CA ILE A 120 0.89 -3.87 -9.64
C ILE A 120 1.48 -4.07 -8.25
N THR A 121 0.75 -3.72 -7.18
CA THR A 121 1.21 -3.89 -5.80
C THR A 121 1.39 -5.38 -5.45
N GLY A 122 2.33 -5.66 -4.53
CA GLY A 122 2.59 -7.04 -4.11
C GLY A 122 2.93 -7.99 -5.28
N LYS A 123 3.54 -7.51 -6.36
CA LYS A 123 3.83 -8.26 -7.59
C LYS A 123 2.55 -8.79 -8.27
N GLY A 124 1.51 -7.99 -8.31
CA GLY A 124 0.21 -8.35 -8.91
C GLY A 124 -0.72 -9.13 -7.98
N ARG A 125 -0.33 -9.31 -6.70
CA ARG A 125 -1.15 -10.00 -5.69
C ARG A 125 -1.93 -9.03 -4.79
N CYS A 126 -1.50 -7.78 -4.68
CA CYS A 126 -1.96 -6.74 -3.76
C CYS A 126 -1.78 -7.13 -2.27
N ASN A 127 -0.72 -6.66 -1.63
CA ASN A 127 -0.58 -6.73 -0.19
C ASN A 127 -1.46 -5.63 0.45
N VAL A 128 -2.70 -5.98 0.76
CA VAL A 128 -3.79 -5.06 1.10
C VAL A 128 -3.50 -4.27 2.37
N THR A 129 -3.06 -4.97 3.40
CA THR A 129 -2.71 -4.42 4.72
C THR A 129 -1.76 -5.36 5.44
N ASN A 130 -1.50 -5.10 6.71
CA ASN A 130 -0.73 -5.97 7.59
C ASN A 130 -1.59 -6.31 8.83
N ASN A 131 -1.76 -7.58 9.14
CA ASN A 131 -2.51 -8.05 10.31
C ASN A 131 -1.62 -8.01 11.57
N CYS A 132 -1.15 -6.83 11.92
CA CYS A 132 -0.25 -6.57 13.05
C CYS A 132 -0.95 -5.76 14.14
N THR A 133 -0.35 -5.70 15.31
CA THR A 133 -0.81 -4.82 16.38
C THR A 133 -0.63 -3.35 16.00
N ARG A 134 -1.33 -2.47 16.72
CA ARG A 134 -1.19 -1.02 16.53
C ARG A 134 0.24 -0.55 16.75
N GLU A 135 0.91 -1.07 17.75
CA GLU A 135 2.30 -0.74 18.09
C GLU A 135 3.23 -1.13 16.94
N GLU A 136 3.12 -2.37 16.45
CA GLU A 136 3.89 -2.87 15.31
C GLU A 136 3.62 -2.05 14.04
N PHE A 137 2.37 -1.61 13.82
CA PHE A 137 2.03 -0.75 12.68
C PHE A 137 2.85 0.54 12.72
N PHE A 138 2.87 1.25 13.85
CA PHE A 138 3.58 2.52 13.97
C PHE A 138 5.09 2.39 14.01
N GLU A 139 5.64 1.26 14.46
CA GLU A 139 7.07 0.94 14.36
C GLU A 139 7.53 0.81 12.89
N ASN A 140 6.62 0.42 12.00
CA ASN A 140 6.89 0.29 10.56
C ASN A 140 6.70 1.59 9.76
N ILE A 141 6.47 2.73 10.44
CA ILE A 141 6.32 4.05 9.82
C ILE A 141 7.46 4.95 10.28
N PRO A 142 8.58 5.02 9.55
CA PRO A 142 9.73 5.83 9.93
C PRO A 142 9.49 7.33 9.80
N THR A 143 8.53 7.74 8.94
CA THR A 143 8.28 9.15 8.61
C THR A 143 6.93 9.60 9.17
N ASN A 144 6.94 10.55 10.11
CA ASN A 144 5.74 11.24 10.61
C ASN A 144 4.64 10.32 11.19
N SER A 145 4.99 9.18 11.80
CA SER A 145 4.05 8.18 12.30
C SER A 145 2.95 8.75 13.21
N ARG A 146 3.28 9.71 14.09
CA ARG A 146 2.33 10.33 15.03
C ARG A 146 1.17 11.05 14.34
N PHE A 147 1.40 11.60 13.14
CA PHE A 147 0.37 12.25 12.35
C PHE A 147 -0.78 11.30 12.00
N LEU A 148 -0.48 10.02 11.82
CA LEU A 148 -1.43 9.00 11.39
C LEU A 148 -2.28 8.38 12.53
N TYR A 149 -2.00 8.73 13.80
CA TYR A 149 -2.69 8.10 14.95
C TYR A 149 -4.21 8.20 14.87
N SER A 150 -4.74 9.38 14.53
CA SER A 150 -6.19 9.59 14.45
C SER A 150 -6.81 8.84 13.28
N ALA A 151 -6.20 8.93 12.09
CA ALA A 151 -6.70 8.27 10.89
C ALA A 151 -6.69 6.74 11.04
N TYR A 152 -5.60 6.16 11.57
CA TYR A 152 -5.48 4.73 11.82
C TYR A 152 -6.47 4.26 12.92
N SER A 153 -6.67 5.03 13.99
CA SER A 153 -7.64 4.68 15.04
C SER A 153 -9.09 4.75 14.57
N GLY A 154 -9.36 5.51 13.50
CA GLY A 154 -10.69 5.57 12.88
C GLY A 154 -10.92 4.52 11.81
N TYR A 155 -9.86 3.90 11.27
CA TYR A 155 -9.94 2.88 10.24
C TYR A 155 -8.63 2.08 10.20
N ASP A 156 -8.56 1.01 10.93
CA ASP A 156 -7.35 0.20 11.14
C ASP A 156 -7.24 -1.02 10.18
N CYS A 157 -6.32 -1.92 10.49
CA CYS A 157 -6.08 -3.11 9.67
C CYS A 157 -7.26 -4.08 9.69
N GLU A 158 -7.99 -4.21 10.79
CA GLU A 158 -9.16 -5.07 10.92
C GLU A 158 -10.33 -4.51 10.11
N ASP A 159 -10.51 -3.19 10.14
CA ASP A 159 -11.52 -2.50 9.33
C ASP A 159 -11.28 -2.70 7.83
N VAL A 160 -10.01 -2.58 7.37
CA VAL A 160 -9.65 -2.84 5.98
C VAL A 160 -9.92 -4.28 5.59
N MET A 161 -9.56 -5.24 6.42
CA MET A 161 -9.83 -6.65 6.14
C MET A 161 -11.34 -6.91 6.07
N SER A 162 -12.10 -6.41 7.03
CA SER A 162 -13.56 -6.52 7.07
C SER A 162 -14.21 -5.90 5.85
N PHE A 163 -13.75 -4.73 5.40
CA PHE A 163 -14.27 -4.06 4.20
C PHE A 163 -14.17 -4.95 2.95
N PHE A 164 -13.01 -5.55 2.69
CA PHE A 164 -12.84 -6.40 1.52
C PHE A 164 -13.57 -7.74 1.65
N GLU A 165 -13.61 -8.33 2.84
CA GLU A 165 -14.37 -9.56 3.09
C GLU A 165 -15.88 -9.33 2.93
N CYS A 166 -16.40 -8.18 3.34
CA CYS A 166 -17.79 -7.77 3.09
C CYS A 166 -18.11 -7.58 1.59
N LEU A 167 -17.10 -7.36 0.75
CA LEU A 167 -17.25 -7.26 -0.70
C LEU A 167 -16.93 -8.58 -1.42
N ASP A 168 -17.02 -9.71 -0.72
CA ASP A 168 -16.77 -11.07 -1.24
C ASP A 168 -15.33 -11.29 -1.72
N VAL A 169 -14.34 -10.63 -1.12
CA VAL A 169 -12.93 -10.89 -1.34
C VAL A 169 -12.33 -11.57 -0.11
N PRO A 170 -12.25 -12.90 -0.07
CA PRO A 170 -11.63 -13.61 1.05
C PRO A 170 -10.14 -13.31 1.13
N LEU A 171 -9.65 -13.02 2.33
CA LEU A 171 -8.28 -12.65 2.62
C LEU A 171 -7.53 -13.78 3.34
N LYS A 172 -6.21 -13.78 3.19
CA LYS A 172 -5.28 -14.66 3.94
C LYS A 172 -4.13 -13.85 4.49
N THR A 173 -3.69 -14.22 5.70
CA THR A 173 -2.48 -13.69 6.32
C THR A 173 -1.30 -14.61 6.06
N GLU A 174 -0.22 -14.08 5.53
CA GLU A 174 1.03 -14.78 5.25
C GLU A 174 2.13 -14.38 6.24
N ARG A 175 3.31 -15.00 6.13
CA ARG A 175 4.50 -14.68 6.95
C ARG A 175 4.75 -13.17 7.01
N GLY A 176 5.02 -12.64 8.20
CA GLY A 176 5.21 -11.22 8.47
C GLY A 176 3.90 -10.45 8.48
N ASN A 177 2.81 -11.14 8.84
CA ASN A 177 1.45 -10.58 8.98
C ASN A 177 0.90 -9.90 7.71
N ARG A 178 1.48 -10.19 6.54
CA ARG A 178 1.06 -9.60 5.26
C ARG A 178 -0.28 -10.18 4.81
N VAL A 179 -1.21 -9.31 4.45
CA VAL A 179 -2.57 -9.71 4.05
C VAL A 179 -2.72 -9.63 2.54
N PHE A 180 -3.18 -10.73 1.94
CA PHE A 180 -3.42 -10.87 0.51
C PHE A 180 -4.81 -11.46 0.23
N PRO A 181 -5.41 -11.19 -0.94
CA PRO A 181 -6.56 -11.97 -1.38
C PRO A 181 -6.16 -13.46 -1.51
N VAL A 182 -7.08 -14.36 -1.15
CA VAL A 182 -6.84 -15.82 -1.27
C VAL A 182 -6.53 -16.23 -2.71
N SER A 183 -7.10 -15.52 -3.67
CA SER A 183 -6.88 -15.72 -5.11
C SER A 183 -5.47 -15.36 -5.59
N ASP A 184 -4.69 -14.63 -4.79
CA ASP A 184 -3.40 -14.03 -5.19
C ASP A 184 -3.50 -13.05 -6.38
N ARG A 185 -4.66 -12.41 -6.59
CA ARG A 185 -4.92 -11.48 -7.69
C ARG A 185 -5.28 -10.10 -7.18
N ALA A 186 -4.45 -9.11 -7.50
CA ALA A 186 -4.71 -7.69 -7.20
C ALA A 186 -6.00 -7.18 -7.89
N GLU A 187 -6.40 -7.84 -8.98
CA GLU A 187 -7.62 -7.58 -9.73
C GLU A 187 -8.87 -7.63 -8.84
N ASP A 188 -8.94 -8.61 -7.92
CA ASP A 188 -10.13 -8.80 -7.08
C ASP A 188 -10.34 -7.63 -6.11
N ILE A 189 -9.24 -6.99 -5.66
CA ILE A 189 -9.30 -5.77 -4.84
C ILE A 189 -9.87 -4.60 -5.64
N VAL A 190 -9.46 -4.46 -6.91
CA VAL A 190 -9.99 -3.39 -7.77
C VAL A 190 -11.46 -3.64 -8.10
N ILE A 191 -11.83 -4.89 -8.43
CA ILE A 191 -13.22 -5.28 -8.68
C ILE A 191 -14.09 -5.03 -7.44
N ALA A 192 -13.58 -5.27 -6.23
CA ALA A 192 -14.31 -4.97 -5.00
C ALA A 192 -14.66 -3.47 -4.90
N PHE A 193 -13.71 -2.59 -5.18
CA PHE A 193 -13.99 -1.15 -5.26
C PHE A 193 -14.96 -0.79 -6.38
N GLU A 194 -14.81 -1.37 -7.57
CA GLU A 194 -15.76 -1.16 -8.69
C GLU A 194 -17.18 -1.58 -8.31
N ARG A 195 -17.34 -2.71 -7.59
CA ARG A 195 -18.62 -3.13 -7.02
C ARG A 195 -19.14 -2.14 -5.97
N ALA A 196 -18.28 -1.72 -5.03
CA ALA A 196 -18.67 -0.77 -3.99
C ALA A 196 -19.18 0.56 -4.58
N ILE A 197 -18.55 1.04 -5.66
CA ILE A 197 -18.97 2.23 -6.41
C ILE A 197 -20.30 1.96 -7.12
N LYS A 198 -20.42 0.81 -7.77
CA LYS A 198 -21.65 0.42 -8.48
C LYS A 198 -22.86 0.35 -7.55
N TYR A 199 -22.70 -0.18 -6.34
CA TYR A 199 -23.76 -0.18 -5.32
C TYR A 199 -24.18 1.22 -4.89
N ARG A 200 -23.30 2.22 -5.05
CA ARG A 200 -23.53 3.63 -4.69
C ARG A 200 -23.62 4.53 -5.94
N SER A 201 -24.04 3.97 -7.09
CA SER A 201 -24.05 4.68 -8.38
C SER A 201 -24.93 5.94 -8.42
N GLU A 202 -25.85 6.09 -7.50
CA GLU A 202 -26.66 7.31 -7.34
C GLU A 202 -25.85 8.45 -6.69
N LEU A 203 -24.83 8.12 -5.88
CA LEU A 203 -24.01 9.08 -5.16
C LEU A 203 -22.61 9.22 -5.75
N ILE A 204 -22.04 8.16 -6.34
CA ILE A 204 -20.68 8.18 -6.87
C ILE A 204 -20.68 8.17 -8.40
N THR A 205 -20.09 9.19 -8.98
CA THR A 205 -19.79 9.25 -10.42
C THR A 205 -18.30 9.22 -10.66
N VAL A 206 -17.81 8.29 -11.51
CA VAL A 206 -16.43 8.26 -11.96
C VAL A 206 -16.34 8.92 -13.35
N LYS A 207 -15.49 9.95 -13.47
CA LYS A 207 -15.22 10.63 -14.74
C LYS A 207 -13.77 10.36 -15.17
N ASN A 208 -13.61 9.83 -16.40
CA ASN A 208 -12.30 9.69 -17.00
C ASN A 208 -11.87 11.03 -17.58
N ALA A 209 -11.21 11.85 -16.78
CA ALA A 209 -10.74 13.18 -17.15
C ALA A 209 -9.54 13.60 -16.30
N LYS A 210 -8.68 14.44 -16.88
CA LYS A 210 -7.51 14.97 -16.18
C LYS A 210 -7.84 16.32 -15.54
N VAL A 211 -7.77 16.39 -14.22
CA VAL A 211 -7.82 17.66 -13.51
C VAL A 211 -6.53 18.44 -13.78
N THR A 212 -6.69 19.69 -14.17
CA THR A 212 -5.59 20.58 -14.50
C THR A 212 -5.39 21.71 -13.49
N LYS A 213 -6.47 22.10 -12.78
CA LYS A 213 -6.45 23.20 -11.81
C LYS A 213 -7.49 22.96 -10.70
N ILE A 214 -7.18 23.39 -9.49
CA ILE A 214 -8.15 23.53 -8.37
C ILE A 214 -8.58 25.00 -8.31
N LEU A 215 -9.87 25.21 -8.18
CA LEU A 215 -10.48 26.54 -8.08
C LEU A 215 -10.65 26.91 -6.61
N THR A 216 -10.25 28.12 -6.27
CA THR A 216 -10.37 28.67 -4.90
C THR A 216 -10.87 30.11 -4.94
N GLU A 217 -11.63 30.48 -3.91
CA GLU A 217 -12.06 31.86 -3.63
C GLU A 217 -12.02 32.06 -2.12
N ASP A 218 -11.52 33.18 -1.66
CA ASP A 218 -11.43 33.54 -0.23
C ASP A 218 -10.84 32.44 0.69
N ASN A 219 -9.74 31.82 0.24
CA ASN A 219 -9.10 30.68 0.94
C ASN A 219 -10.00 29.47 1.15
N ALA A 220 -10.99 29.26 0.32
CA ALA A 220 -11.82 28.04 0.28
C ALA A 220 -11.80 27.46 -1.13
N VAL A 221 -11.94 26.13 -1.25
CA VAL A 221 -12.11 25.50 -2.55
C VAL A 221 -13.50 25.80 -3.09
N THR A 222 -13.61 25.98 -4.41
CA THR A 222 -14.88 26.14 -5.12
C THR A 222 -15.08 25.10 -6.22
N GLY A 223 -14.08 24.26 -6.47
CA GLY A 223 -14.14 23.19 -7.46
C GLY A 223 -12.81 22.91 -8.16
N VAL A 224 -12.90 22.31 -9.33
CA VAL A 224 -11.74 21.95 -10.17
C VAL A 224 -12.00 22.27 -11.64
N VAL A 225 -10.93 22.35 -12.43
CA VAL A 225 -11.00 22.33 -13.90
C VAL A 225 -10.47 20.96 -14.37
N ALA A 226 -11.31 20.21 -15.08
CA ALA A 226 -10.96 18.93 -15.69
C ALA A 226 -11.25 19.00 -17.19
N ASP A 227 -10.24 18.67 -18.02
CA ASP A 227 -10.32 18.71 -19.50
C ASP A 227 -10.93 20.04 -20.04
N GLY A 228 -10.59 21.17 -19.39
CA GLY A 228 -11.04 22.51 -19.76
C GLY A 228 -12.44 22.90 -19.24
N ILE A 229 -13.15 22.00 -18.55
CA ILE A 229 -14.49 22.23 -17.99
C ILE A 229 -14.37 22.46 -16.48
N ALA A 230 -15.04 23.50 -15.96
CA ALA A 230 -15.12 23.77 -14.54
C ALA A 230 -16.21 22.88 -13.88
N TYR A 231 -15.89 22.25 -12.76
CA TYR A 231 -16.78 21.50 -11.90
C TYR A 231 -16.71 22.10 -10.51
N HIS A 232 -17.85 22.48 -9.97
CA HIS A 232 -17.93 23.13 -8.67
C HIS A 232 -18.28 22.13 -7.56
N ALA A 233 -17.64 22.27 -6.41
CA ALA A 233 -17.94 21.53 -5.17
C ALA A 233 -17.36 22.26 -3.97
N PRO A 234 -17.99 22.18 -2.79
CA PRO A 234 -17.46 22.79 -1.55
C PRO A 234 -16.28 21.99 -0.96
N SER A 235 -16.09 20.74 -1.36
CA SER A 235 -15.01 19.88 -0.87
C SER A 235 -14.22 19.26 -2.03
N VAL A 236 -12.88 19.32 -1.96
CA VAL A 236 -11.96 18.73 -2.95
C VAL A 236 -10.88 17.92 -2.23
N LEU A 237 -10.76 16.65 -2.57
CA LEU A 237 -9.71 15.76 -2.09
C LEU A 237 -8.62 15.57 -3.14
N ILE A 238 -7.36 15.81 -2.79
CA ILE A 238 -6.18 15.44 -3.56
C ILE A 238 -5.73 14.04 -3.12
N ALA A 239 -5.97 13.03 -3.97
CA ALA A 239 -5.61 11.62 -3.76
C ALA A 239 -4.82 11.06 -4.96
N CYS A 240 -3.97 11.91 -5.59
CA CYS A 240 -3.24 11.62 -6.82
C CYS A 240 -2.06 10.65 -6.64
N GLY A 241 -1.77 10.21 -5.41
CA GLY A 241 -0.56 9.44 -5.09
C GLY A 241 0.70 10.30 -5.12
N GLY A 242 1.85 9.63 -5.19
CA GLY A 242 3.17 10.27 -5.20
C GLY A 242 3.73 10.47 -6.61
N ARG A 243 5.04 10.14 -6.79
CA ARG A 243 5.78 10.23 -8.05
C ARG A 243 6.39 8.89 -8.48
N SER A 244 6.16 7.83 -7.73
CA SER A 244 6.61 6.49 -8.06
C SER A 244 5.66 5.81 -9.05
N TYR A 245 6.21 5.02 -9.99
CA TYR A 245 5.46 4.38 -11.08
C TYR A 245 4.57 5.36 -11.88
N PRO A 246 5.12 6.38 -12.53
CA PRO A 246 4.34 7.45 -13.19
C PRO A 246 3.38 6.93 -14.26
N LYS A 247 3.70 5.78 -14.91
CA LYS A 247 2.80 5.11 -15.87
C LYS A 247 1.48 4.63 -15.26
N THR A 248 1.37 4.58 -13.94
CA THR A 248 0.12 4.24 -13.23
C THR A 248 -0.73 5.45 -12.89
N GLY A 249 -0.24 6.67 -13.17
CA GLY A 249 -0.91 7.93 -12.87
C GLY A 249 -0.31 8.71 -11.71
N SER A 250 0.64 8.15 -10.98
CA SER A 250 1.37 8.84 -9.88
C SER A 250 2.54 9.65 -10.45
N ASP A 251 2.26 10.74 -11.16
CA ASP A 251 3.24 11.60 -11.85
C ASP A 251 3.62 12.87 -11.09
N GLY A 252 3.07 13.06 -9.88
CA GLY A 252 3.34 14.21 -9.02
C GLY A 252 2.38 15.37 -9.19
N ASP A 253 1.27 15.23 -9.94
CA ASP A 253 0.25 16.27 -10.09
C ASP A 253 -0.26 16.77 -8.74
N GLY A 254 -0.43 15.89 -7.72
CA GLY A 254 -0.88 16.28 -6.38
C GLY A 254 0.06 17.26 -5.69
N PHE A 255 1.37 17.08 -5.85
CA PHE A 255 2.37 18.02 -5.31
C PHE A 255 2.36 19.36 -6.04
N ARG A 256 2.09 19.36 -7.34
CA ARG A 256 1.93 20.59 -8.12
C ARG A 256 0.73 21.39 -7.62
N PHE A 257 -0.45 20.75 -7.49
CA PHE A 257 -1.64 21.41 -6.95
C PHE A 257 -1.42 21.98 -5.56
N ALA A 258 -0.80 21.18 -4.67
CA ALA A 258 -0.49 21.64 -3.31
C ALA A 258 0.39 22.88 -3.31
N LYS A 259 1.45 22.92 -4.13
CA LYS A 259 2.35 24.09 -4.26
C LYS A 259 1.65 25.31 -4.85
N GLU A 260 0.82 25.13 -5.86
CA GLU A 260 0.03 26.21 -6.50
C GLU A 260 -0.94 26.85 -5.49
N LEU A 261 -1.40 26.08 -4.48
CA LEU A 261 -2.27 26.52 -3.39
C LEU A 261 -1.52 27.00 -2.15
N GLY A 262 -0.19 27.15 -2.23
CA GLY A 262 0.64 27.69 -1.16
C GLY A 262 1.11 26.69 -0.10
N HIS A 263 0.82 25.39 -0.28
CA HIS A 263 1.31 24.35 0.61
C HIS A 263 2.80 24.07 0.42
N LYS A 264 3.47 23.84 1.53
CA LYS A 264 4.85 23.36 1.55
C LYS A 264 4.88 21.87 1.19
N VAL A 265 5.71 21.53 0.21
CA VAL A 265 6.02 20.15 -0.15
C VAL A 265 7.46 19.88 0.24
N THR A 266 7.67 18.90 1.11
CA THR A 266 9.00 18.45 1.53
C THR A 266 9.77 17.84 0.34
N PRO A 267 11.11 17.80 0.36
CA PRO A 267 11.88 17.23 -0.74
C PRO A 267 11.47 15.78 -1.02
N LEU A 268 11.10 15.52 -2.26
CA LEU A 268 10.73 14.17 -2.69
C LEU A 268 11.99 13.31 -2.85
N ARG A 269 11.94 12.08 -2.34
CA ARG A 269 13.00 11.08 -2.45
C ARG A 269 12.41 9.71 -2.79
N PRO A 270 13.19 8.83 -3.44
CA PRO A 270 12.77 7.44 -3.57
C PRO A 270 12.74 6.78 -2.18
N SER A 271 11.68 6.04 -1.89
CA SER A 271 11.55 5.19 -0.70
C SER A 271 11.20 3.77 -1.14
N LEU A 272 11.77 2.76 -0.46
CA LEU A 272 11.66 1.36 -0.84
C LEU A 272 12.14 1.15 -2.29
N VAL A 273 13.40 1.44 -2.53
CA VAL A 273 14.00 1.47 -3.86
C VAL A 273 15.22 0.55 -3.93
N PRO A 274 15.53 -0.09 -5.08
CA PRO A 274 16.77 -0.83 -5.26
C PRO A 274 18.00 0.07 -5.09
N LEU A 275 19.13 -0.54 -4.67
CA LEU A 275 20.39 0.14 -4.43
C LEU A 275 21.39 -0.18 -5.54
N VAL A 276 22.05 0.87 -6.03
CA VAL A 276 23.16 0.76 -6.97
C VAL A 276 24.44 0.49 -6.19
N SER A 277 25.22 -0.51 -6.61
CA SER A 277 26.52 -0.84 -6.00
C SER A 277 27.67 -0.12 -6.67
N GLU A 278 28.77 0.11 -5.92
CA GLU A 278 30.08 0.49 -6.50
C GLU A 278 30.77 -0.71 -7.16
N GLU A 279 30.56 -1.89 -6.61
CA GLU A 279 31.19 -3.12 -7.07
C GLU A 279 30.53 -3.67 -8.33
N ASP A 280 31.34 -4.03 -9.34
CA ASP A 280 30.85 -4.63 -10.59
C ASP A 280 30.44 -6.10 -10.45
N TRP A 281 30.94 -6.82 -9.42
CA TRP A 281 30.67 -8.24 -9.24
C TRP A 281 29.18 -8.57 -8.97
N CYS A 282 28.38 -7.60 -8.52
CA CYS A 282 26.93 -7.78 -8.38
C CYS A 282 26.27 -8.17 -9.71
N ARG A 283 26.83 -7.67 -10.85
CA ARG A 283 26.37 -8.02 -12.20
C ARG A 283 26.61 -9.49 -12.53
N ASP A 284 27.73 -10.06 -12.07
CA ASP A 284 28.06 -11.46 -12.31
C ASP A 284 27.06 -12.41 -11.62
N ALA A 285 26.46 -11.97 -10.52
CA ALA A 285 25.39 -12.66 -9.80
C ALA A 285 23.97 -12.26 -10.26
N MET A 286 23.80 -11.45 -11.30
CA MET A 286 22.50 -10.93 -11.75
C MET A 286 21.45 -12.03 -11.89
N GLY A 287 20.23 -11.76 -11.34
CA GLY A 287 19.09 -12.68 -11.36
C GLY A 287 19.15 -13.76 -10.27
N LEU A 288 20.20 -13.78 -9.44
CA LEU A 288 20.26 -14.69 -8.29
C LEU A 288 19.48 -14.09 -7.12
N SER A 289 18.42 -14.78 -6.69
CA SER A 289 17.75 -14.51 -5.43
C SER A 289 18.38 -15.31 -4.31
N LEU A 290 18.76 -14.65 -3.22
CA LEU A 290 19.18 -15.28 -1.98
C LEU A 290 18.00 -15.34 -1.04
N LYS A 291 17.77 -16.51 -0.46
CA LYS A 291 16.75 -16.75 0.58
C LYS A 291 17.46 -17.01 1.91
N ASN A 292 16.84 -16.58 3.00
CA ASN A 292 17.36 -16.81 4.36
C ASN A 292 18.79 -16.27 4.55
N VAL A 293 19.04 -15.04 4.12
CA VAL A 293 20.25 -14.27 4.42
C VAL A 293 19.94 -13.18 5.42
N THR A 294 20.89 -12.80 6.26
CA THR A 294 20.77 -11.58 7.05
C THR A 294 21.42 -10.43 6.29
N LEU A 295 20.66 -9.37 6.08
CA LEU A 295 21.13 -8.14 5.47
C LEU A 295 21.22 -7.05 6.53
N THR A 296 22.40 -6.46 6.69
CA THR A 296 22.65 -5.36 7.62
C THR A 296 23.12 -4.13 6.84
N LEU A 297 22.40 -3.02 6.97
CA LEU A 297 22.77 -1.71 6.42
C LEU A 297 23.54 -0.92 7.50
N LYS A 298 24.73 -0.42 7.16
CA LYS A 298 25.53 0.41 8.06
C LYS A 298 25.82 1.78 7.45
N ASP A 299 25.89 2.78 8.31
CA ASP A 299 26.46 4.09 8.01
C ASP A 299 27.97 4.03 8.30
N ASN A 300 28.80 4.13 7.29
CA ASN A 300 30.26 3.98 7.39
C ASN A 300 30.91 5.16 8.14
N GLU A 301 30.29 6.34 8.16
CA GLU A 301 30.81 7.50 8.90
C GLU A 301 30.60 7.35 10.41
N SER A 302 29.41 6.93 10.82
CA SER A 302 29.07 6.79 12.25
C SER A 302 29.31 5.38 12.81
N GLY A 303 29.51 4.38 11.95
CA GLY A 303 29.55 2.97 12.31
C GLY A 303 28.22 2.38 12.76
N LYS A 304 27.13 3.15 12.66
CA LYS A 304 25.80 2.77 13.16
C LYS A 304 25.14 1.77 12.24
N VAL A 305 24.57 0.72 12.81
CA VAL A 305 23.62 -0.17 12.13
C VAL A 305 22.29 0.55 11.99
N LEU A 306 21.84 0.77 10.75
CA LEU A 306 20.58 1.42 10.44
C LEU A 306 19.43 0.42 10.27
N TYR A 307 19.75 -0.78 9.81
CA TYR A 307 18.76 -1.84 9.56
C TYR A 307 19.47 -3.20 9.61
N SER A 308 18.79 -4.23 10.12
CA SER A 308 19.29 -5.62 10.08
C SER A 308 18.12 -6.59 10.19
N GLU A 309 17.91 -7.41 9.16
CA GLU A 309 16.84 -8.41 9.12
C GLU A 309 17.23 -9.67 8.34
N LEU A 310 16.56 -10.79 8.69
CA LEU A 310 16.62 -12.07 7.97
C LEU A 310 15.53 -12.13 6.89
N GLY A 311 15.92 -12.43 5.64
CA GLY A 311 14.92 -12.54 4.57
C GLY A 311 15.50 -12.86 3.21
N GLU A 312 14.91 -12.25 2.18
CA GLU A 312 15.25 -12.45 0.78
C GLU A 312 15.81 -11.19 0.12
N MET A 313 16.80 -11.37 -0.76
CA MET A 313 17.34 -10.32 -1.61
C MET A 313 17.63 -10.84 -3.02
N LEU A 314 17.87 -9.92 -3.95
CA LEU A 314 18.13 -10.19 -5.37
C LEU A 314 19.34 -9.40 -5.86
N PHE A 315 20.25 -10.04 -6.58
CA PHE A 315 21.29 -9.35 -7.35
C PHE A 315 20.76 -8.92 -8.72
N THR A 316 21.14 -7.73 -9.16
CA THR A 316 20.74 -7.12 -10.43
C THR A 316 21.97 -6.67 -11.22
N HIS A 317 21.76 -6.20 -12.46
CA HIS A 317 22.83 -5.67 -13.29
C HIS A 317 23.43 -4.33 -12.78
N PHE A 318 22.72 -3.65 -11.86
CA PHE A 318 23.15 -2.37 -11.29
C PHE A 318 23.56 -2.46 -9.81
N GLY A 319 23.34 -3.59 -9.16
CA GLY A 319 23.59 -3.76 -7.73
C GLY A 319 22.62 -4.75 -7.09
N ILE A 320 21.88 -4.33 -6.08
CA ILE A 320 21.02 -5.19 -5.26
C ILE A 320 19.58 -4.68 -5.17
N SER A 321 18.64 -5.62 -4.96
CA SER A 321 17.20 -5.39 -4.83
C SER A 321 16.55 -6.49 -3.97
N GLY A 322 15.23 -6.57 -3.98
CA GLY A 322 14.45 -7.56 -3.24
C GLY A 322 13.97 -7.03 -1.89
N PRO A 323 13.13 -7.79 -1.17
CA PRO A 323 12.41 -7.28 0.01
C PRO A 323 13.32 -6.64 1.08
N LEU A 324 14.43 -7.31 1.45
CA LEU A 324 15.38 -6.77 2.44
C LEU A 324 16.03 -5.45 1.98
N VAL A 325 16.44 -5.39 0.71
CA VAL A 325 17.09 -4.20 0.17
C VAL A 325 16.14 -3.02 0.07
N LEU A 326 14.90 -3.28 -0.36
CA LEU A 326 13.85 -2.25 -0.42
C LEU A 326 13.56 -1.69 0.98
N SER A 327 13.39 -2.55 1.98
CA SER A 327 13.22 -2.12 3.37
C SER A 327 14.44 -1.35 3.88
N ALA A 328 15.66 -1.88 3.67
CA ALA A 328 16.90 -1.21 4.06
C ALA A 328 17.02 0.19 3.47
N SER A 329 16.65 0.38 2.20
CA SER A 329 16.74 1.68 1.52
C SER A 329 15.87 2.76 2.19
N GLY A 330 14.75 2.39 2.80
CA GLY A 330 13.89 3.30 3.55
C GLY A 330 14.55 3.87 4.81
N HIS A 331 15.59 3.20 5.34
CA HIS A 331 16.36 3.65 6.50
C HIS A 331 17.51 4.60 6.14
N ILE A 332 17.76 4.88 4.86
CA ILE A 332 18.78 5.84 4.43
C ILE A 332 18.17 7.26 4.43
N PRO A 333 18.52 8.11 5.39
CA PRO A 333 17.87 9.43 5.54
C PRO A 333 18.24 10.40 4.41
N LYS A 334 19.49 10.33 3.96
CA LYS A 334 20.05 11.16 2.87
C LYS A 334 21.12 10.38 2.15
N MET A 335 20.89 10.10 0.88
CA MET A 335 21.88 9.41 0.05
C MET A 335 23.14 10.25 -0.08
N GLN A 336 24.27 9.60 0.16
CA GLN A 336 25.61 10.10 -0.09
C GLN A 336 26.44 8.92 -0.57
N ARG A 337 27.16 9.11 -1.66
CA ARG A 337 27.98 8.08 -2.27
C ARG A 337 28.99 7.53 -1.27
N ASP A 338 29.15 6.21 -1.23
CA ASP A 338 30.09 5.45 -0.40
C ASP A 338 29.91 5.58 1.12
N ARG A 339 28.91 6.36 1.55
CA ARG A 339 28.59 6.51 2.98
C ARG A 339 27.96 5.27 3.59
N TYR A 340 27.24 4.50 2.80
CA TYR A 340 26.50 3.34 3.30
C TYR A 340 27.05 2.05 2.72
N SER A 341 27.04 0.98 3.51
CA SER A 341 27.37 -0.37 3.08
C SER A 341 26.30 -1.37 3.52
N VAL A 342 26.07 -2.33 2.65
CA VAL A 342 25.19 -3.48 2.93
C VAL A 342 26.08 -4.68 3.18
N HIS A 343 25.92 -5.31 4.35
CA HIS A 343 26.63 -6.49 4.81
C HIS A 343 25.67 -7.68 4.75
N ILE A 344 26.06 -8.72 4.05
CA ILE A 344 25.22 -9.88 3.78
C ILE A 344 25.85 -11.11 4.45
N ASP A 345 25.19 -11.62 5.48
CA ASP A 345 25.50 -12.94 6.03
C ASP A 345 24.79 -14.02 5.21
N LEU A 346 25.56 -14.79 4.44
CA LEU A 346 25.04 -15.85 3.58
C LEU A 346 24.67 -17.12 4.36
N LYS A 347 25.05 -17.23 5.63
CA LYS A 347 24.84 -18.41 6.49
C LYS A 347 24.42 -18.02 7.91
N PRO A 348 23.33 -17.28 8.07
CA PRO A 348 22.93 -16.72 9.37
C PRO A 348 22.61 -17.78 10.44
N ALA A 349 22.21 -18.99 10.03
CA ALA A 349 21.95 -20.10 10.94
C ALA A 349 23.23 -20.75 11.52
N LEU A 350 24.42 -20.39 11.01
CA LEU A 350 25.70 -20.92 11.48
C LEU A 350 26.55 -19.80 12.06
N ASP A 351 27.01 -19.95 13.31
CA ASP A 351 28.05 -19.10 13.84
C ASP A 351 29.40 -19.37 13.13
N GLU A 352 30.39 -18.53 13.36
CA GLU A 352 31.70 -18.64 12.71
C GLU A 352 32.39 -19.99 13.00
N LYS A 353 32.31 -20.46 14.25
CA LYS A 353 32.92 -21.72 14.66
C LYS A 353 32.28 -22.92 13.98
N THR A 354 30.95 -22.94 13.91
CA THR A 354 30.17 -24.01 13.26
C THR A 354 30.41 -23.98 11.75
N LEU A 355 30.46 -22.77 11.14
CA LEU A 355 30.76 -22.61 9.72
C LEU A 355 32.18 -23.07 9.39
N ASP A 356 33.19 -22.73 10.19
CA ASP A 356 34.55 -23.20 9.99
C ASP A 356 34.67 -24.72 10.10
N THR A 357 34.00 -25.33 11.08
CA THR A 357 33.92 -26.80 11.22
C THR A 357 33.28 -27.46 9.98
N ARG A 358 32.22 -26.86 9.46
CA ARG A 358 31.57 -27.32 8.24
C ARG A 358 32.50 -27.21 7.03
N LEU A 359 33.19 -26.10 6.87
CA LEU A 359 34.19 -25.90 5.79
C LEU A 359 35.29 -26.97 5.85
N GLN A 360 35.82 -27.27 7.05
CA GLN A 360 36.82 -28.32 7.22
C GLN A 360 36.30 -29.68 6.77
N ARG A 361 35.06 -30.05 7.17
CA ARG A 361 34.45 -31.31 6.75
C ARG A 361 34.21 -31.33 5.23
N ASP A 362 33.61 -30.28 4.67
CA ASP A 362 33.28 -30.22 3.24
C ASP A 362 34.58 -30.25 2.39
N PHE A 363 35.69 -29.70 2.91
CA PHE A 363 37.02 -29.75 2.26
C PHE A 363 37.65 -31.15 2.36
N ALA A 364 37.52 -31.82 3.51
CA ALA A 364 38.00 -33.21 3.65
C ALA A 364 37.30 -34.14 2.65
N ASP A 365 35.94 -34.01 2.52
CA ASP A 365 35.13 -34.80 1.59
C ASP A 365 35.49 -34.56 0.11
N ASN A 366 36.05 -33.39 -0.21
CA ASN A 366 36.40 -32.96 -1.57
C ASN A 366 37.90 -32.72 -1.79
N SER A 367 38.79 -33.36 -1.02
CA SER A 367 40.22 -33.06 -0.91
C SER A 367 40.97 -32.93 -2.25
N ASN A 368 40.63 -33.72 -3.24
CA ASN A 368 41.27 -33.75 -4.56
C ASN A 368 40.56 -32.89 -5.63
N ARG A 369 39.43 -32.22 -5.28
CA ARG A 369 38.71 -31.34 -6.21
C ARG A 369 39.37 -29.96 -6.26
N ASP A 370 39.15 -29.26 -7.36
CA ASP A 370 39.51 -27.84 -7.46
C ASP A 370 38.55 -27.05 -6.56
N PHE A 371 39.03 -25.98 -5.98
CA PHE A 371 38.30 -25.13 -5.01
C PHE A 371 36.97 -24.67 -5.57
N ILE A 372 36.92 -24.16 -6.80
CA ILE A 372 35.70 -23.69 -7.43
C ILE A 372 34.60 -24.80 -7.51
N ASN A 373 35.02 -26.05 -7.69
CA ASN A 373 34.13 -27.21 -7.85
C ASN A 373 33.71 -27.82 -6.49
N SER A 374 34.27 -27.34 -5.37
CA SER A 374 33.95 -27.86 -4.02
C SER A 374 32.82 -27.12 -3.30
N LEU A 375 32.45 -25.92 -3.78
CA LEU A 375 31.54 -25.01 -3.11
C LEU A 375 30.03 -25.26 -3.40
N GLY A 376 29.70 -26.21 -4.27
CA GLY A 376 28.32 -26.42 -4.75
C GLY A 376 27.30 -26.84 -3.68
N LYS A 377 27.75 -27.47 -2.57
CA LYS A 377 26.89 -27.77 -1.40
C LYS A 377 26.70 -26.57 -0.47
N LEU A 378 27.53 -25.53 -0.63
CA LEU A 378 27.56 -24.37 0.26
C LEU A 378 26.88 -23.13 -0.37
N LEU A 379 27.05 -22.93 -1.68
CA LEU A 379 26.64 -21.73 -2.39
C LEU A 379 25.84 -22.04 -3.64
N PRO A 380 24.91 -21.13 -4.04
CA PRO A 380 24.30 -21.18 -5.36
C PRO A 380 25.35 -21.08 -6.48
N ALA A 381 25.17 -21.81 -7.57
CA ALA A 381 26.13 -21.91 -8.66
C ALA A 381 26.60 -20.54 -9.20
N LYS A 382 25.68 -19.58 -9.37
CA LYS A 382 26.03 -18.22 -9.84
C LYS A 382 26.92 -17.43 -8.88
N LEU A 383 26.87 -17.72 -7.57
CA LEU A 383 27.67 -16.98 -6.57
C LEU A 383 29.08 -17.57 -6.42
N ILE A 384 29.28 -18.83 -6.81
CA ILE A 384 30.58 -19.51 -6.65
C ILE A 384 31.73 -18.74 -7.31
N PRO A 385 31.67 -18.37 -8.61
CA PRO A 385 32.75 -17.63 -9.25
C PRO A 385 33.04 -16.28 -8.56
N VAL A 386 32.00 -15.61 -8.09
CA VAL A 386 32.12 -14.33 -7.37
C VAL A 386 32.87 -14.53 -6.05
N ILE A 387 32.47 -15.50 -5.24
CA ILE A 387 33.12 -15.80 -3.95
C ILE A 387 34.56 -16.26 -4.15
N VAL A 388 34.85 -17.09 -5.16
CA VAL A 388 36.21 -17.49 -5.50
C VAL A 388 37.06 -16.27 -5.80
N LYS A 389 36.60 -15.38 -6.66
CA LYS A 389 37.29 -14.12 -7.01
C LYS A 389 37.53 -13.24 -5.78
N LEU A 390 36.52 -13.02 -4.96
CA LEU A 390 36.60 -12.15 -3.77
C LEU A 390 37.45 -12.76 -2.63
N SER A 391 37.51 -14.09 -2.52
CA SER A 391 38.31 -14.77 -1.53
C SER A 391 39.84 -14.65 -1.80
N GLY A 392 40.22 -14.32 -3.03
CA GLY A 392 41.63 -14.31 -3.48
C GLY A 392 42.24 -15.71 -3.58
N ILE A 393 41.45 -16.78 -3.45
CA ILE A 393 41.93 -18.17 -3.56
C ILE A 393 41.81 -18.57 -5.04
N ASP A 394 42.91 -19.11 -5.60
CA ASP A 394 42.88 -19.64 -6.96
C ASP A 394 41.81 -20.76 -7.11
N GLY A 395 40.90 -20.57 -8.04
CA GLY A 395 39.79 -21.52 -8.27
C GLY A 395 40.25 -22.93 -8.68
N GLY A 396 41.45 -23.03 -9.32
CA GLY A 396 42.07 -24.32 -9.71
C GLY A 396 42.89 -24.97 -8.58
N LYS A 397 43.11 -24.29 -7.47
CA LYS A 397 43.81 -24.83 -6.31
C LYS A 397 43.10 -26.03 -5.74
N LYS A 398 43.82 -27.11 -5.48
CA LYS A 398 43.25 -28.30 -4.84
C LYS A 398 42.82 -27.99 -3.39
N VAL A 399 41.67 -28.47 -3.01
CA VAL A 399 41.07 -28.18 -1.70
C VAL A 399 41.96 -28.57 -0.54
N ASN A 400 42.68 -29.68 -0.65
CA ASN A 400 43.69 -30.12 0.37
C ASN A 400 44.91 -29.18 0.51
N GLN A 401 45.10 -28.26 -0.42
CA GLN A 401 46.16 -27.25 -0.38
C GLN A 401 45.71 -25.91 0.20
N ILE A 402 44.39 -25.75 0.51
CA ILE A 402 43.87 -24.53 1.11
C ILE A 402 44.38 -24.42 2.53
N SER A 403 45.08 -23.34 2.80
CA SER A 403 45.62 -23.02 4.11
C SER A 403 44.50 -22.65 5.11
N ARG A 404 44.82 -22.74 6.42
CA ARG A 404 43.96 -22.25 7.49
C ARG A 404 43.58 -20.77 7.29
N LYS A 405 44.53 -19.94 6.87
CA LYS A 405 44.31 -18.50 6.63
C LYS A 405 43.28 -18.29 5.52
N GLU A 406 43.43 -18.95 4.39
CA GLU A 406 42.50 -18.86 3.26
C GLU A 406 41.12 -19.34 3.64
N ARG A 407 41.01 -20.43 4.41
CA ARG A 407 39.70 -20.94 4.90
C ARG A 407 39.02 -19.94 5.85
N ILE A 408 39.78 -19.29 6.74
CA ILE A 408 39.22 -18.24 7.62
C ILE A 408 38.78 -17.04 6.81
N THR A 409 39.56 -16.59 5.81
CA THR A 409 39.17 -15.51 4.90
C THR A 409 37.86 -15.86 4.15
N LEU A 410 37.76 -17.08 3.64
CA LEU A 410 36.51 -17.55 3.02
C LEU A 410 35.34 -17.53 4.00
N MET A 411 35.55 -18.03 5.21
CA MET A 411 34.50 -18.05 6.28
C MET A 411 34.02 -16.63 6.59
N GLN A 412 34.95 -15.68 6.77
CA GLN A 412 34.60 -14.27 7.00
C GLN A 412 33.82 -13.67 5.83
N LEU A 413 34.24 -13.93 4.58
CA LEU A 413 33.54 -13.47 3.39
C LEU A 413 32.11 -14.03 3.30
N LEU A 414 31.89 -15.28 3.74
CA LEU A 414 30.54 -15.89 3.79
C LEU A 414 29.66 -15.29 4.88
N LYS A 415 30.26 -14.79 5.96
CA LYS A 415 29.55 -14.13 7.07
C LYS A 415 29.33 -12.65 6.82
N ASP A 416 30.13 -12.03 5.98
CA ASP A 416 30.12 -10.59 5.73
C ASP A 416 30.48 -10.25 4.28
N LEU A 417 29.58 -10.61 3.36
CA LEU A 417 29.71 -10.22 1.96
C LEU A 417 29.22 -8.77 1.81
N THR A 418 30.16 -7.85 1.64
CA THR A 418 29.89 -6.41 1.67
C THR A 418 29.63 -5.84 0.27
N VAL A 419 28.61 -4.97 0.18
CA VAL A 419 28.26 -4.16 -1.00
C VAL A 419 28.26 -2.69 -0.59
N THR A 420 29.08 -1.87 -1.25
CA THR A 420 29.10 -0.42 -1.05
C THR A 420 28.00 0.25 -1.83
N VAL A 421 27.18 1.07 -1.16
CA VAL A 421 26.05 1.75 -1.78
C VAL A 421 26.54 3.01 -2.49
N LYS A 422 26.37 3.04 -3.81
CA LYS A 422 26.68 4.17 -4.66
C LYS A 422 25.56 5.19 -4.72
N ASP A 423 24.33 4.72 -4.99
CA ASP A 423 23.15 5.57 -5.15
C ASP A 423 21.86 4.76 -5.03
N PHE A 424 20.75 5.46 -4.96
CA PHE A 424 19.42 4.90 -5.20
C PHE A 424 19.16 4.69 -6.70
N ARG A 425 18.26 3.75 -7.03
CA ARG A 425 17.62 3.78 -8.34
C ARG A 425 16.68 4.99 -8.45
N PRO A 426 16.35 5.46 -9.68
CA PRO A 426 15.45 6.59 -9.88
C PRO A 426 14.12 6.45 -9.12
N ILE A 427 13.54 7.58 -8.71
CA ILE A 427 12.25 7.64 -7.99
C ILE A 427 11.11 6.94 -8.75
N ASP A 428 11.18 6.91 -10.07
CA ASP A 428 10.20 6.24 -10.92
C ASP A 428 10.17 4.72 -10.74
N GLU A 429 11.26 4.13 -10.21
CA GLU A 429 11.40 2.70 -9.89
C GLU A 429 11.14 2.39 -8.40
N ALA A 430 10.98 3.42 -7.57
CA ALA A 430 10.69 3.26 -6.15
C ALA A 430 9.28 2.69 -5.94
N ILE A 431 9.09 1.88 -4.90
CA ILE A 431 7.75 1.39 -4.53
C ILE A 431 6.88 2.55 -4.06
N VAL A 432 7.47 3.46 -3.27
CA VAL A 432 6.80 4.60 -2.64
C VAL A 432 7.65 5.86 -2.78
N THR A 433 6.99 7.01 -2.83
CA THR A 433 7.60 8.33 -2.75
C THR A 433 7.75 8.71 -1.28
N GLY A 434 8.95 8.96 -0.82
CA GLY A 434 9.20 9.62 0.46
C GLY A 434 9.17 11.15 0.29
N GLY A 435 8.71 11.88 1.31
CA GLY A 435 8.37 13.30 1.20
C GLY A 435 6.95 13.51 0.67
N GLY A 436 6.45 14.74 0.73
CA GLY A 436 5.09 15.06 0.31
C GLY A 436 4.58 16.38 0.89
N VAL A 437 3.27 16.58 0.90
CA VAL A 437 2.64 17.76 1.51
C VAL A 437 2.91 17.73 3.02
N CYS A 438 3.43 18.87 3.52
CA CYS A 438 3.87 18.99 4.90
C CYS A 438 2.71 18.77 5.88
N ILE A 439 2.85 17.79 6.77
CA ILE A 439 1.82 17.38 7.72
C ILE A 439 1.42 18.48 8.71
N SER A 440 2.30 19.45 8.98
CA SER A 440 1.97 20.59 9.86
C SER A 440 0.82 21.44 9.32
N GLU A 441 0.60 21.40 8.00
CA GLU A 441 -0.44 22.15 7.28
C GLU A 441 -1.72 21.36 7.05
N ILE A 442 -1.78 20.12 7.56
CA ILE A 442 -2.93 19.21 7.44
C ILE A 442 -3.48 18.91 8.83
N ASN A 443 -4.80 18.84 8.97
CA ASN A 443 -5.45 18.39 10.19
C ASN A 443 -5.38 16.85 10.28
N PRO A 444 -4.75 16.26 11.32
CA PRO A 444 -4.54 14.80 11.41
C PRO A 444 -5.83 14.00 11.66
N LYS A 445 -6.94 14.65 12.00
CA LYS A 445 -8.23 13.98 12.25
C LYS A 445 -9.11 13.94 11.01
N THR A 446 -9.11 15.03 10.24
CA THR A 446 -10.01 15.21 9.09
C THR A 446 -9.30 15.14 7.76
N MET A 447 -7.97 15.14 7.74
CA MET A 447 -7.14 15.26 6.52
C MET A 447 -7.36 16.60 5.79
N GLU A 448 -8.08 17.56 6.36
CA GLU A 448 -8.33 18.88 5.77
C GLU A 448 -7.08 19.78 5.86
N SER A 449 -6.88 20.59 4.85
CA SER A 449 -5.90 21.66 4.83
C SER A 449 -6.20 22.68 5.93
N LYS A 450 -5.15 23.14 6.61
CA LYS A 450 -5.25 24.28 7.54
C LYS A 450 -5.14 25.64 6.84
N LEU A 451 -4.79 25.65 5.55
CA LEU A 451 -4.59 26.88 4.75
C LEU A 451 -5.81 27.18 3.88
N ILE A 452 -6.43 26.15 3.31
CA ILE A 452 -7.54 26.25 2.36
C ILE A 452 -8.70 25.42 2.87
N LYS A 453 -9.81 26.06 3.19
CA LYS A 453 -11.02 25.40 3.67
C LYS A 453 -11.63 24.49 2.59
N GLY A 454 -12.07 23.31 2.98
CA GLY A 454 -12.68 22.34 2.07
C GLY A 454 -11.66 21.59 1.17
N LEU A 455 -10.35 21.86 1.31
CA LEU A 455 -9.29 21.10 0.62
C LEU A 455 -8.79 19.97 1.53
N TYR A 456 -8.71 18.74 0.99
CA TYR A 456 -8.27 17.57 1.72
C TYR A 456 -7.12 16.87 1.01
N PHE A 457 -6.33 16.10 1.77
CA PHE A 457 -5.23 15.28 1.26
C PHE A 457 -5.33 13.86 1.80
N ALA A 458 -5.11 12.84 0.95
CA ALA A 458 -5.07 11.45 1.41
C ALA A 458 -4.08 10.59 0.60
N GLY A 459 -3.51 9.59 1.26
CA GLY A 459 -2.56 8.64 0.68
C GLY A 459 -1.17 9.22 0.48
N GLU A 460 -0.45 8.70 -0.49
CA GLU A 460 0.98 8.93 -0.75
C GLU A 460 1.35 10.40 -1.10
N VAL A 461 0.37 11.28 -1.30
CA VAL A 461 0.61 12.73 -1.47
C VAL A 461 1.04 13.41 -0.17
N ILE A 462 0.70 12.82 0.98
CA ILE A 462 1.08 13.32 2.31
C ILE A 462 2.52 12.89 2.61
N ASP A 463 3.29 13.72 3.32
CA ASP A 463 4.63 13.38 3.80
C ASP A 463 4.59 12.34 4.92
N ALA A 464 4.20 11.11 4.56
CA ALA A 464 4.18 9.93 5.43
C ALA A 464 4.39 8.68 4.58
N ASP A 465 5.46 7.93 4.84
CA ASP A 465 5.79 6.68 4.18
C ASP A 465 6.16 5.60 5.19
N ALA A 466 5.89 4.36 4.82
CA ALA A 466 6.10 3.18 5.65
C ALA A 466 6.94 2.13 4.91
N TYR A 467 7.47 1.16 5.68
CA TYR A 467 8.20 0.03 5.11
C TYR A 467 7.32 -0.89 4.25
N THR A 468 7.94 -1.90 3.63
CA THR A 468 7.20 -2.93 2.89
C THR A 468 6.36 -3.77 3.86
N GLY A 469 5.21 -4.28 3.40
CA GLY A 469 4.42 -5.16 4.26
C GLY A 469 2.90 -4.89 4.26
N GLY A 470 2.40 -3.97 3.43
CA GLY A 470 0.99 -3.57 3.38
C GLY A 470 0.72 -2.22 4.06
N PHE A 471 1.69 -1.68 4.80
CA PHE A 471 1.54 -0.47 5.61
C PHE A 471 1.19 0.77 4.78
N ASN A 472 1.78 0.96 3.60
CA ASN A 472 1.50 2.12 2.75
C ASN A 472 0.07 2.10 2.17
N LEU A 473 -0.50 0.93 1.89
CA LEU A 473 -1.90 0.81 1.50
C LEU A 473 -2.81 1.06 2.70
N GLN A 474 -2.46 0.58 3.89
CA GLN A 474 -3.18 0.90 5.11
C GLN A 474 -3.22 2.42 5.35
N ILE A 475 -2.09 3.13 5.23
CA ILE A 475 -2.05 4.60 5.30
C ILE A 475 -3.02 5.23 4.29
N ALA A 476 -3.02 4.74 3.06
CA ALA A 476 -3.90 5.26 2.02
C ALA A 476 -5.38 5.04 2.36
N PHE A 477 -5.75 3.87 2.87
CA PHE A 477 -7.12 3.56 3.28
C PHE A 477 -7.53 4.36 4.51
N SER A 478 -6.72 4.39 5.57
CA SER A 478 -7.03 5.14 6.79
C SER A 478 -7.19 6.64 6.54
N THR A 479 -6.28 7.24 5.76
CA THR A 479 -6.35 8.68 5.43
C THR A 479 -7.48 8.98 4.45
N GLY A 480 -7.76 8.06 3.50
CA GLY A 480 -8.90 8.15 2.60
C GLY A 480 -10.22 8.11 3.35
N HIS A 481 -10.36 7.16 4.29
CA HIS A 481 -11.53 7.06 5.17
C HIS A 481 -11.71 8.33 6.01
N ALA A 482 -10.66 8.81 6.68
CA ALA A 482 -10.73 10.03 7.50
C ALA A 482 -11.16 11.27 6.68
N ALA A 483 -10.65 11.41 5.45
CA ALA A 483 -11.08 12.47 4.53
C ALA A 483 -12.54 12.30 4.12
N GLY A 484 -12.95 11.08 3.74
CA GLY A 484 -14.32 10.78 3.32
C GLY A 484 -15.36 11.06 4.41
N MET A 485 -15.04 10.78 5.68
CA MET A 485 -15.90 11.09 6.83
C MET A 485 -16.03 12.59 7.09
N ALA A 486 -15.04 13.39 6.69
CA ALA A 486 -14.97 14.82 6.99
C ALA A 486 -15.50 15.72 5.87
N MET A 487 -15.55 15.24 4.63
CA MET A 487 -16.10 15.95 3.47
C MET A 487 -17.62 15.92 3.47
#